data_322c497bf8897016979b685a52f11a55
#
_entry.id   322c497bf8897016979b685a52f11a55
#
_cell.length_a   1.000
_cell.length_b   1.000
_cell.length_c   1.000
_cell.angle_alpha   90.00
_cell.angle_beta   90.00
_cell.angle_gamma   90.00
#
_symmetry.space_group_name_H-M   'P 1'
#
loop_
_entity.id
_entity.type
_entity.pdbx_description
1 polymer ?
#
loop_
_entity_poly.entity_id
_entity_poly.type
_entity_poly.pdbx_seq_one_letter_code
_entity_poly.pdbx_strand_id
1 'polypeptide(L)'
;MKSKYILVTGGLGYIGSHTTIALIDKGYKVCIIDNLSNSSIDVLKRIKQITNISPDFFEFDLTDASKAKTFFKKNNQFDGVIHFAAKKSVDESVRKPLDYYYNNIQSLINLPDNINTDVKFIFSSSCTVYGQAEKLPITETTPLKKPESPYGNTKKICENILEDKTKIETKLSTVILRYFNPIGAHPSGLIGEDPRNVPQNLVPIITQFAIGKLKKFAVFGDDYPTRDGTCIRDYIPIMDLADAHISALEYLFSNKKNNIYNVFNVGTGEGKSVKEVIDSFNKVSGKNLQYDVRPRRKGDVISAFADISKAKKILNWTSKVSFEDAVLSAWNWEQNK
;
A
#
# COMPACT_ATOMS: atom_id res chain seq x y z
N MET A 1 0.04 -26.42 15.72
CA MET A 1 -0.35 -26.32 14.28
C MET A 1 0.88 -25.92 13.48
N LYS A 2 1.05 -26.43 12.25
CA LYS A 2 2.16 -26.03 11.38
C LYS A 2 1.98 -24.52 11.05
N SER A 3 3.05 -23.73 11.15
CA SER A 3 3.04 -22.32 10.76
C SER A 3 2.64 -22.19 9.29
N LYS A 4 1.68 -21.31 8.97
CA LYS A 4 1.26 -21.06 7.58
C LYS A 4 2.34 -20.31 6.81
N TYR A 5 2.48 -20.60 5.53
CA TYR A 5 3.50 -20.04 4.66
C TYR A 5 2.90 -19.03 3.70
N ILE A 6 3.31 -17.77 3.79
CA ILE A 6 2.75 -16.63 3.08
C ILE A 6 3.75 -16.09 2.07
N LEU A 7 3.31 -15.97 0.82
CA LEU A 7 4.05 -15.29 -0.22
C LEU A 7 3.72 -13.79 -0.18
N VAL A 8 4.75 -12.95 -0.12
CA VAL A 8 4.64 -11.49 -0.21
C VAL A 8 5.40 -11.03 -1.45
N THR A 9 4.68 -10.58 -2.47
CA THR A 9 5.32 -10.02 -3.67
C THR A 9 5.50 -8.52 -3.54
N GLY A 10 6.64 -7.98 -3.97
CA GLY A 10 7.02 -6.61 -3.64
C GLY A 10 7.33 -6.43 -2.15
N GLY A 11 7.78 -7.52 -1.49
CA GLY A 11 7.94 -7.59 -0.04
C GLY A 11 9.09 -6.76 0.52
N LEU A 12 9.98 -6.23 -0.31
CA LEU A 12 11.04 -5.30 0.09
C LEU A 12 10.67 -3.83 -0.17
N GLY A 13 9.50 -3.56 -0.76
CA GLY A 13 8.94 -2.22 -0.89
C GLY A 13 8.42 -1.69 0.45
N TYR A 14 7.99 -0.42 0.47
CA TYR A 14 7.52 0.27 1.68
C TYR A 14 6.43 -0.51 2.43
N ILE A 15 5.28 -0.78 1.79
CA ILE A 15 4.16 -1.47 2.45
C ILE A 15 4.51 -2.96 2.67
N GLY A 16 5.14 -3.59 1.67
CA GLY A 16 5.50 -5.00 1.72
C GLY A 16 6.44 -5.36 2.86
N SER A 17 7.44 -4.53 3.15
CA SER A 17 8.41 -4.78 4.23
C SER A 17 7.77 -4.68 5.62
N HIS A 18 6.91 -3.68 5.85
CA HIS A 18 6.16 -3.55 7.10
C HIS A 18 5.17 -4.71 7.29
N THR A 19 4.48 -5.12 6.22
CA THR A 19 3.60 -6.29 6.26
C THR A 19 4.38 -7.59 6.50
N THR A 20 5.57 -7.73 5.90
CA THR A 20 6.46 -8.88 6.15
C THR A 20 6.85 -8.99 7.61
N ILE A 21 7.25 -7.88 8.25
CA ILE A 21 7.58 -7.85 9.68
C ILE A 21 6.36 -8.26 10.50
N ALA A 22 5.22 -7.64 10.26
CA ALA A 22 4.01 -7.93 11.00
C ALA A 22 3.53 -9.39 10.84
N LEU A 23 3.71 -10.01 9.66
CA LEU A 23 3.45 -11.45 9.44
C LEU A 23 4.40 -12.32 10.27
N ILE A 24 5.70 -12.01 10.28
CA ILE A 24 6.71 -12.73 11.07
C ILE A 24 6.38 -12.65 12.57
N ASP A 25 6.04 -11.46 13.07
CA ASP A 25 5.67 -11.24 14.47
C ASP A 25 4.40 -12.01 14.88
N LYS A 26 3.50 -12.27 13.93
CA LYS A 26 2.32 -13.14 14.10
C LYS A 26 2.64 -14.63 13.97
N GLY A 27 3.89 -15.00 13.72
CA GLY A 27 4.35 -16.39 13.64
C GLY A 27 4.13 -17.05 12.26
N TYR A 28 3.85 -16.29 11.22
CA TYR A 28 3.80 -16.79 9.84
C TYR A 28 5.22 -17.02 9.30
N LYS A 29 5.39 -18.07 8.49
CA LYS A 29 6.56 -18.21 7.63
C LYS A 29 6.35 -17.34 6.39
N VAL A 30 7.36 -16.58 5.96
CA VAL A 30 7.24 -15.63 4.85
C VAL A 30 8.25 -15.94 3.76
N CYS A 31 7.76 -15.91 2.51
CA CYS A 31 8.58 -15.89 1.29
C CYS A 31 8.37 -14.55 0.57
N ILE A 32 9.43 -13.91 0.16
CA ILE A 32 9.41 -12.64 -0.57
C ILE A 32 9.83 -12.87 -2.02
N ILE A 33 9.08 -12.30 -2.95
CA ILE A 33 9.52 -12.08 -4.34
C ILE A 33 9.60 -10.57 -4.56
N ASP A 34 10.75 -10.08 -5.02
CA ASP A 34 10.95 -8.67 -5.37
C ASP A 34 11.98 -8.58 -6.50
N ASN A 35 11.84 -7.62 -7.42
CA ASN A 35 12.79 -7.42 -8.52
C ASN A 35 13.79 -6.29 -8.23
N LEU A 36 13.75 -5.71 -7.03
CA LEU A 36 14.59 -4.61 -6.56
C LEU A 36 14.56 -3.33 -7.42
N SER A 37 13.56 -3.20 -8.30
CA SER A 37 13.46 -2.02 -9.19
C SER A 37 13.18 -0.72 -8.42
N ASN A 38 12.47 -0.81 -7.28
CA ASN A 38 12.13 0.33 -6.42
C ASN A 38 12.28 0.01 -4.92
N SER A 39 13.10 -0.98 -4.60
CA SER A 39 13.42 -1.44 -3.25
C SER A 39 14.93 -1.70 -3.13
N SER A 40 15.42 -2.06 -1.95
CA SER A 40 16.83 -2.40 -1.71
C SER A 40 16.94 -3.75 -1.01
N ILE A 41 17.96 -4.51 -1.35
CA ILE A 41 18.31 -5.77 -0.65
C ILE A 41 18.62 -5.54 0.84
N ASP A 42 19.04 -4.32 1.22
CA ASP A 42 19.30 -3.98 2.62
C ASP A 42 18.05 -4.01 3.50
N VAL A 43 16.85 -3.88 2.90
CA VAL A 43 15.58 -4.06 3.61
C VAL A 43 15.48 -5.47 4.19
N LEU A 44 15.98 -6.49 3.51
CA LEU A 44 16.01 -7.87 4.01
C LEU A 44 16.87 -8.00 5.28
N LYS A 45 18.04 -7.33 5.33
CA LYS A 45 18.89 -7.29 6.52
C LYS A 45 18.18 -6.59 7.68
N ARG A 46 17.49 -5.48 7.39
CA ARG A 46 16.73 -4.72 8.40
C ARG A 46 15.52 -5.51 8.95
N ILE A 47 14.81 -6.27 8.10
CA ILE A 47 13.77 -7.21 8.52
C ILE A 47 14.35 -8.21 9.51
N LYS A 48 15.50 -8.84 9.17
CA LYS A 48 16.19 -9.78 10.07
C LYS A 48 16.61 -9.13 11.39
N GLN A 49 17.11 -7.89 11.34
CA GLN A 49 17.52 -7.15 12.53
C GLN A 49 16.33 -6.85 13.46
N ILE A 50 15.15 -6.57 12.92
CA ILE A 50 13.94 -6.27 13.69
C ILE A 50 13.33 -7.55 14.27
N THR A 51 13.21 -8.61 13.47
CA THR A 51 12.43 -9.80 13.82
C THR A 51 13.28 -10.98 14.30
N ASN A 52 14.60 -10.91 14.17
CA ASN A 52 15.55 -12.03 14.33
C ASN A 52 15.29 -13.20 13.35
N ILE A 53 14.44 -13.03 12.35
CA ILE A 53 14.09 -14.05 11.35
C ILE A 53 14.45 -13.55 9.96
N SER A 54 15.04 -14.41 9.14
CA SER A 54 15.26 -14.17 7.72
C SER A 54 14.13 -14.82 6.93
N PRO A 55 13.25 -14.06 6.24
CA PRO A 55 12.30 -14.66 5.32
C PRO A 55 13.04 -15.28 4.13
N ASP A 56 12.39 -16.26 3.48
CA ASP A 56 12.88 -16.77 2.19
C ASP A 56 12.77 -15.62 1.15
N PHE A 57 13.80 -15.44 0.33
CA PHE A 57 13.84 -14.36 -0.66
C PHE A 57 14.24 -14.86 -2.04
N PHE A 58 13.50 -14.41 -3.06
CA PHE A 58 13.77 -14.72 -4.46
C PHE A 58 13.72 -13.42 -5.28
N GLU A 59 14.85 -13.12 -5.93
CA GLU A 59 14.98 -11.95 -6.79
C GLU A 59 14.60 -12.29 -8.23
N PHE A 60 13.42 -11.86 -8.65
CA PHE A 60 13.03 -11.88 -10.07
C PHE A 60 11.81 -10.98 -10.34
N ASP A 61 11.64 -10.65 -11.62
CA ASP A 61 10.51 -9.86 -12.10
C ASP A 61 9.31 -10.76 -12.38
N LEU A 62 8.18 -10.53 -11.70
CA LEU A 62 6.94 -11.26 -11.90
C LEU A 62 6.31 -11.05 -13.29
N THR A 63 6.73 -10.04 -14.04
CA THR A 63 6.30 -9.88 -15.44
C THR A 63 6.94 -10.93 -16.36
N ASP A 64 8.05 -11.57 -15.95
CA ASP A 64 8.66 -12.69 -16.64
C ASP A 64 7.87 -13.99 -16.38
N ALA A 65 6.95 -14.30 -17.29
CA ALA A 65 6.09 -15.48 -17.18
C ALA A 65 6.87 -16.80 -17.10
N SER A 66 8.02 -16.91 -17.76
CA SER A 66 8.86 -18.12 -17.75
C SER A 66 9.50 -18.34 -16.38
N LYS A 67 10.07 -17.27 -15.78
CA LYS A 67 10.63 -17.33 -14.44
C LYS A 67 9.53 -17.59 -13.39
N ALA A 68 8.38 -16.92 -13.48
CA ALA A 68 7.24 -17.14 -12.60
C ALA A 68 6.80 -18.62 -12.66
N LYS A 69 6.56 -19.16 -13.85
CA LYS A 69 6.19 -20.58 -14.03
C LYS A 69 7.23 -21.53 -13.45
N THR A 70 8.51 -21.27 -13.70
CA THR A 70 9.61 -22.11 -13.18
C THR A 70 9.67 -22.07 -11.66
N PHE A 71 9.51 -20.89 -11.06
CA PHE A 71 9.49 -20.71 -9.62
C PHE A 71 8.32 -21.46 -8.97
N PHE A 72 7.08 -21.24 -9.44
CA PHE A 72 5.88 -21.83 -8.85
C PHE A 72 5.79 -23.34 -9.07
N LYS A 73 6.38 -23.88 -10.15
CA LYS A 73 6.51 -25.32 -10.32
C LYS A 73 7.29 -25.99 -9.18
N LYS A 74 8.27 -25.28 -8.60
CA LYS A 74 9.12 -25.78 -7.50
C LYS A 74 8.59 -25.36 -6.14
N ASN A 75 7.87 -24.26 -6.06
CA ASN A 75 7.45 -23.58 -4.82
C ASN A 75 5.94 -23.26 -4.87
N ASN A 76 5.10 -24.26 -4.69
CA ASN A 76 3.64 -24.13 -4.78
C ASN A 76 2.89 -24.36 -3.46
N GLN A 77 3.60 -24.34 -2.31
CA GLN A 77 3.04 -24.71 -0.99
C GLN A 77 2.64 -23.49 -0.16
N PHE A 78 2.24 -22.40 -0.79
CA PHE A 78 1.80 -21.23 -0.06
C PHE A 78 0.35 -21.38 0.41
N ASP A 79 0.10 -21.05 1.68
CA ASP A 79 -1.25 -20.97 2.25
C ASP A 79 -1.94 -19.65 1.89
N GLY A 80 -1.15 -18.59 1.68
CA GLY A 80 -1.66 -17.27 1.31
C GLY A 80 -0.69 -16.47 0.46
N VAL A 81 -1.22 -15.50 -0.26
CA VAL A 81 -0.47 -14.54 -1.08
C VAL A 81 -0.92 -13.13 -0.74
N ILE A 82 0.04 -12.23 -0.54
CA ILE A 82 -0.21 -10.78 -0.47
C ILE A 82 0.55 -10.13 -1.63
N HIS A 83 -0.18 -9.53 -2.56
CA HIS A 83 0.39 -8.99 -3.79
C HIS A 83 0.54 -7.47 -3.73
N PHE A 84 1.78 -7.00 -3.50
CA PHE A 84 2.16 -5.59 -3.54
C PHE A 84 2.93 -5.20 -4.81
N ALA A 85 3.56 -6.16 -5.49
CA ALA A 85 4.43 -5.88 -6.63
C ALA A 85 3.69 -5.09 -7.73
N ALA A 86 3.98 -3.80 -7.82
CA ALA A 86 3.40 -2.87 -8.79
C ALA A 86 4.21 -1.57 -8.87
N LYS A 87 4.19 -0.92 -10.02
CA LYS A 87 4.57 0.49 -10.14
C LYS A 87 3.46 1.35 -9.55
N LYS A 88 3.79 2.35 -8.69
CA LYS A 88 2.80 3.09 -7.87
C LYS A 88 2.71 4.59 -8.14
N SER A 89 3.61 5.17 -8.94
CA SER A 89 3.65 6.61 -9.14
C SER A 89 2.54 7.08 -10.10
N VAL A 90 1.65 7.94 -9.59
CA VAL A 90 0.56 8.54 -10.39
C VAL A 90 1.12 9.34 -11.55
N ASP A 91 2.07 10.26 -11.27
CA ASP A 91 2.66 11.14 -12.29
C ASP A 91 3.46 10.37 -13.34
N GLU A 92 4.23 9.36 -12.94
CA GLU A 92 4.97 8.54 -13.89
C GLU A 92 4.02 7.74 -14.76
N SER A 93 2.89 7.26 -14.22
CA SER A 93 1.90 6.50 -14.98
C SER A 93 1.30 7.32 -16.13
N VAL A 94 1.14 8.63 -15.95
CA VAL A 94 0.65 9.53 -17.02
C VAL A 94 1.67 9.67 -18.13
N ARG A 95 2.97 9.69 -17.78
CA ARG A 95 4.07 9.84 -18.76
C ARG A 95 4.43 8.52 -19.46
N LYS A 96 4.24 7.39 -18.75
CA LYS A 96 4.60 6.04 -19.23
C LYS A 96 3.46 5.04 -19.06
N PRO A 97 2.27 5.29 -19.65
CA PRO A 97 1.09 4.48 -19.36
C PRO A 97 1.26 3.00 -19.72
N LEU A 98 1.87 2.69 -20.86
CA LEU A 98 2.04 1.30 -21.31
C LEU A 98 2.92 0.48 -20.35
N ASP A 99 3.97 1.09 -19.77
CA ASP A 99 4.82 0.45 -18.77
C ASP A 99 4.03 0.07 -17.52
N TYR A 100 3.06 0.92 -17.12
CA TYR A 100 2.19 0.66 -15.97
C TYR A 100 1.20 -0.44 -16.24
N TYR A 101 0.55 -0.42 -17.41
CA TYR A 101 -0.37 -1.49 -17.81
C TYR A 101 0.36 -2.83 -17.90
N TYR A 102 1.49 -2.87 -18.61
CA TYR A 102 2.29 -4.09 -18.73
C TYR A 102 2.75 -4.60 -17.36
N ASN A 103 3.41 -3.75 -16.56
CA ASN A 103 3.98 -4.17 -15.29
C ASN A 103 2.89 -4.64 -14.30
N ASN A 104 1.87 -3.81 -14.05
CA ASN A 104 0.92 -4.07 -12.98
C ASN A 104 -0.06 -5.19 -13.31
N ILE A 105 -0.46 -5.32 -14.57
CA ILE A 105 -1.40 -6.37 -14.98
C ILE A 105 -0.66 -7.69 -15.20
N GLN A 106 0.48 -7.67 -15.89
CA GLN A 106 1.22 -8.90 -16.20
C GLN A 106 1.75 -9.56 -14.91
N SER A 107 2.28 -8.79 -13.97
CA SER A 107 2.74 -9.33 -12.68
C SER A 107 1.61 -10.01 -11.90
N LEU A 108 0.38 -9.47 -11.97
CA LEU A 108 -0.79 -10.10 -11.36
C LEU A 108 -1.19 -11.38 -12.09
N ILE A 109 -1.30 -11.35 -13.41
CA ILE A 109 -1.76 -12.51 -14.20
C ILE A 109 -0.85 -13.73 -13.97
N ASN A 110 0.45 -13.51 -13.85
CA ASN A 110 1.41 -14.58 -13.63
C ASN A 110 1.33 -15.25 -12.24
N LEU A 111 0.50 -14.75 -11.31
CA LEU A 111 0.32 -15.35 -9.98
C LEU A 111 -0.81 -16.39 -9.94
N PRO A 112 -2.08 -16.07 -10.18
CA PRO A 112 -3.19 -17.01 -10.00
C PRO A 112 -3.09 -18.25 -10.88
N ASP A 113 -2.50 -18.14 -12.07
CA ASP A 113 -2.34 -19.25 -13.01
C ASP A 113 -1.22 -20.23 -12.63
N ASN A 114 -0.31 -19.82 -11.77
CA ASN A 114 0.86 -20.62 -11.39
C ASN A 114 0.83 -21.09 -9.93
N ILE A 115 -0.08 -20.57 -9.10
CA ILE A 115 -0.18 -20.94 -7.69
C ILE A 115 -1.30 -21.97 -7.49
N ASN A 116 -1.19 -22.78 -6.43
CA ASN A 116 -2.26 -23.68 -6.03
C ASN A 116 -3.57 -22.90 -5.78
N THR A 117 -4.67 -23.41 -6.33
CA THR A 117 -6.00 -22.77 -6.24
C THR A 117 -6.56 -22.66 -4.83
N ASP A 118 -6.02 -23.38 -3.84
CA ASP A 118 -6.44 -23.32 -2.41
C ASP A 118 -5.82 -22.14 -1.64
N VAL A 119 -5.18 -21.22 -2.32
CA VAL A 119 -4.49 -20.06 -1.73
C VAL A 119 -5.46 -18.94 -1.36
N LYS A 120 -5.23 -18.32 -0.20
CA LYS A 120 -5.93 -17.09 0.23
C LYS A 120 -5.19 -15.88 -0.33
N PHE A 121 -5.85 -15.09 -1.19
CA PHE A 121 -5.25 -14.03 -1.96
C PHE A 121 -5.64 -12.64 -1.44
N ILE A 122 -4.68 -11.83 -1.06
CA ILE A 122 -4.88 -10.43 -0.68
C ILE A 122 -4.27 -9.54 -1.76
N PHE A 123 -5.09 -8.68 -2.36
CA PHE A 123 -4.66 -7.72 -3.36
C PHE A 123 -4.57 -6.32 -2.80
N SER A 124 -3.41 -5.74 -2.97
CA SER A 124 -3.08 -4.34 -2.68
C SER A 124 -3.68 -3.43 -3.75
N SER A 125 -4.92 -2.96 -3.52
CA SER A 125 -5.58 -1.98 -4.37
C SER A 125 -5.41 -0.56 -3.82
N SER A 126 -6.15 0.41 -4.32
CA SER A 126 -6.01 1.81 -3.97
C SER A 126 -7.34 2.55 -4.06
N CYS A 127 -7.54 3.56 -3.22
CA CYS A 127 -8.68 4.48 -3.34
C CYS A 127 -8.74 5.22 -4.68
N THR A 128 -7.65 5.26 -5.45
CA THR A 128 -7.61 5.87 -6.79
C THR A 128 -8.57 5.22 -7.80
N VAL A 129 -9.05 4.00 -7.52
CA VAL A 129 -10.07 3.32 -8.36
C VAL A 129 -11.42 4.03 -8.35
N TYR A 130 -11.71 4.83 -7.32
CA TYR A 130 -12.97 5.57 -7.22
C TYR A 130 -13.01 6.82 -8.11
N GLY A 131 -11.84 7.37 -8.52
CA GLY A 131 -11.76 8.66 -9.19
C GLY A 131 -12.29 9.79 -8.29
N GLN A 132 -12.99 10.76 -8.87
CA GLN A 132 -13.69 11.83 -8.11
C GLN A 132 -14.98 11.29 -7.51
N ALA A 133 -14.97 10.92 -6.24
CA ALA A 133 -16.17 10.51 -5.52
C ALA A 133 -17.10 11.71 -5.31
N GLU A 134 -18.40 11.51 -5.50
CA GLU A 134 -19.41 12.58 -5.31
C GLU A 134 -19.82 12.74 -3.85
N LYS A 135 -19.70 11.66 -3.08
CA LYS A 135 -20.10 11.63 -1.68
C LYS A 135 -18.93 11.16 -0.81
N LEU A 136 -18.82 11.75 0.36
CA LEU A 136 -17.85 11.43 1.39
C LEU A 136 -18.59 11.13 2.71
N PRO A 137 -18.05 10.21 3.54
CA PRO A 137 -16.90 9.36 3.29
C PRO A 137 -17.13 8.35 2.15
N ILE A 138 -16.03 7.86 1.53
CA ILE A 138 -16.08 6.89 0.41
C ILE A 138 -16.36 5.50 0.99
N THR A 139 -17.44 4.86 0.54
CA THR A 139 -17.79 3.47 0.88
C THR A 139 -17.37 2.51 -0.23
N GLU A 140 -17.35 1.21 0.03
CA GLU A 140 -17.06 0.19 -0.99
C GLU A 140 -18.14 0.09 -2.07
N THR A 141 -19.35 0.61 -1.80
CA THR A 141 -20.46 0.71 -2.76
C THR A 141 -20.44 1.99 -3.57
N THR A 142 -19.53 2.91 -3.28
CA THR A 142 -19.34 4.12 -4.10
C THR A 142 -19.00 3.73 -5.54
N PRO A 143 -19.71 4.28 -6.56
CA PRO A 143 -19.46 3.94 -7.95
C PRO A 143 -18.00 4.18 -8.36
N LEU A 144 -17.40 3.19 -9.02
CA LEU A 144 -16.07 3.31 -9.59
C LEU A 144 -16.12 4.13 -10.87
N LYS A 145 -15.80 5.42 -10.76
CA LYS A 145 -15.70 6.31 -11.92
C LYS A 145 -14.45 5.99 -12.76
N LYS A 146 -14.23 6.75 -13.82
CA LYS A 146 -12.99 6.69 -14.57
C LYS A 146 -11.84 7.13 -13.65
N PRO A 147 -10.84 6.29 -13.41
CA PRO A 147 -9.68 6.70 -12.64
C PRO A 147 -8.94 7.87 -13.30
N GLU A 148 -8.44 8.80 -12.49
CA GLU A 148 -7.75 10.01 -12.96
C GLU A 148 -6.35 9.73 -13.54
N SER A 149 -5.84 8.49 -13.39
CA SER A 149 -4.52 8.09 -13.86
C SER A 149 -4.48 6.66 -14.39
N PRO A 150 -3.53 6.34 -15.28
CA PRO A 150 -3.26 4.96 -15.69
C PRO A 150 -2.94 4.04 -14.51
N TYR A 151 -2.23 4.49 -13.48
CA TYR A 151 -2.02 3.73 -12.25
C TYR A 151 -3.35 3.29 -11.62
N GLY A 152 -4.27 4.23 -11.35
CA GLY A 152 -5.58 3.90 -10.79
C GLY A 152 -6.36 2.95 -11.68
N ASN A 153 -6.25 3.12 -13.02
CA ASN A 153 -6.93 2.22 -13.96
C ASN A 153 -6.32 0.81 -13.95
N THR A 154 -5.00 0.65 -13.80
CA THR A 154 -4.41 -0.69 -13.65
C THR A 154 -4.92 -1.40 -12.40
N LYS A 155 -5.10 -0.69 -11.28
CA LYS A 155 -5.67 -1.28 -10.06
C LYS A 155 -7.11 -1.74 -10.27
N LYS A 156 -7.95 -0.91 -10.92
CA LYS A 156 -9.33 -1.27 -11.26
C LYS A 156 -9.40 -2.49 -12.19
N ILE A 157 -8.55 -2.57 -13.21
CA ILE A 157 -8.48 -3.73 -14.12
C ILE A 157 -8.06 -4.98 -13.33
N CYS A 158 -7.06 -4.88 -12.45
CA CYS A 158 -6.64 -6.00 -11.62
C CYS A 158 -7.75 -6.50 -10.67
N GLU A 159 -8.56 -5.60 -10.11
CA GLU A 159 -9.74 -6.00 -9.32
C GLU A 159 -10.73 -6.81 -10.16
N ASN A 160 -11.04 -6.37 -11.39
CA ASN A 160 -11.94 -7.08 -12.30
C ASN A 160 -11.38 -8.48 -12.66
N ILE A 161 -10.09 -8.58 -12.98
CA ILE A 161 -9.42 -9.87 -13.28
C ILE A 161 -9.56 -10.83 -12.09
N LEU A 162 -9.31 -10.35 -10.87
CA LEU A 162 -9.41 -11.16 -9.65
C LEU A 162 -10.86 -11.55 -9.34
N GLU A 163 -11.81 -10.67 -9.59
CA GLU A 163 -13.24 -10.96 -9.43
C GLU A 163 -13.67 -12.09 -10.39
N ASP A 164 -13.33 -11.98 -11.67
CA ASP A 164 -13.66 -12.98 -12.68
C ASP A 164 -12.96 -14.31 -12.39
N LYS A 165 -11.66 -14.27 -12.03
CA LYS A 165 -10.91 -15.48 -11.67
C LYS A 165 -11.51 -16.16 -10.42
N THR A 166 -11.88 -15.39 -9.40
CA THR A 166 -12.49 -15.93 -8.18
C THR A 166 -13.86 -16.59 -8.46
N LYS A 167 -14.64 -16.07 -9.42
CA LYS A 167 -15.95 -16.66 -9.78
C LYS A 167 -15.85 -18.05 -10.41
N ILE A 168 -14.79 -18.29 -11.20
CA ILE A 168 -14.60 -19.57 -11.90
C ILE A 168 -13.79 -20.59 -11.10
N GLU A 169 -12.87 -20.14 -10.24
CA GLU A 169 -12.00 -20.98 -9.42
C GLU A 169 -12.64 -21.28 -8.06
N THR A 170 -13.17 -22.48 -7.90
CA THR A 170 -13.95 -22.86 -6.71
C THR A 170 -13.18 -22.84 -5.39
N LYS A 171 -11.86 -22.75 -5.42
CA LYS A 171 -10.98 -22.76 -4.24
C LYS A 171 -10.25 -21.44 -4.01
N LEU A 172 -10.20 -20.54 -5.00
CA LEU A 172 -9.60 -19.22 -4.81
C LEU A 172 -10.51 -18.34 -3.95
N SER A 173 -9.95 -17.74 -2.93
CA SER A 173 -10.63 -16.72 -2.12
C SER A 173 -9.80 -15.45 -2.11
N THR A 174 -10.41 -14.33 -2.47
CA THR A 174 -9.73 -13.06 -2.69
C THR A 174 -10.31 -11.95 -1.81
N VAL A 175 -9.42 -11.18 -1.17
CA VAL A 175 -9.77 -9.91 -0.55
C VAL A 175 -9.01 -8.79 -1.25
N ILE A 176 -9.74 -7.75 -1.61
CA ILE A 176 -9.22 -6.51 -2.17
C ILE A 176 -9.15 -5.47 -1.06
N LEU A 177 -7.99 -4.89 -0.81
CA LEU A 177 -7.83 -3.78 0.12
C LEU A 177 -7.60 -2.48 -0.66
N ARG A 178 -8.60 -1.59 -0.66
CA ARG A 178 -8.51 -0.24 -1.24
C ARG A 178 -8.07 0.72 -0.17
N TYR A 179 -6.77 0.91 -0.03
CA TYR A 179 -6.26 1.81 0.99
C TYR A 179 -5.97 3.22 0.46
N PHE A 180 -5.96 4.15 1.39
CA PHE A 180 -5.74 5.56 1.16
C PHE A 180 -4.24 5.88 1.25
N ASN A 181 -3.81 6.94 1.86
CA ASN A 181 -2.42 7.39 1.78
C ASN A 181 -1.59 6.82 2.95
N PRO A 182 -0.73 5.81 2.76
CA PRO A 182 0.09 5.30 3.85
C PRO A 182 1.15 6.32 4.28
N ILE A 183 1.35 6.44 5.60
CA ILE A 183 2.36 7.30 6.20
C ILE A 183 3.07 6.60 7.36
N GLY A 184 4.23 7.12 7.73
CA GLY A 184 4.96 6.64 8.89
C GLY A 184 6.05 5.65 8.56
N ALA A 185 6.60 5.07 9.62
CA ALA A 185 7.68 4.10 9.57
C ALA A 185 7.51 3.08 10.70
N HIS A 186 8.32 2.02 10.66
CA HIS A 186 8.38 1.05 11.75
C HIS A 186 8.92 1.72 13.04
N PRO A 187 8.37 1.40 14.21
CA PRO A 187 8.80 2.03 15.48
C PRO A 187 10.30 1.90 15.80
N SER A 188 10.97 0.89 15.26
CA SER A 188 12.43 0.73 15.39
C SER A 188 13.26 1.82 14.70
N GLY A 189 12.66 2.62 13.80
CA GLY A 189 13.37 3.57 12.96
C GLY A 189 14.29 2.94 11.90
N LEU A 190 14.21 1.63 11.68
CA LEU A 190 15.06 0.92 10.72
C LEU A 190 14.44 0.73 9.34
N ILE A 191 13.11 0.79 9.22
CA ILE A 191 12.35 0.65 7.97
C ILE A 191 11.28 1.74 7.89
N GLY A 192 11.20 2.39 6.73
CA GLY A 192 10.23 3.43 6.40
C GLY A 192 10.11 3.63 4.90
N GLU A 193 9.43 4.68 4.47
CA GLU A 193 9.31 5.00 3.06
C GLU A 193 10.63 5.55 2.51
N ASP A 194 11.24 4.82 1.56
CA ASP A 194 12.54 5.14 0.95
C ASP A 194 12.42 5.24 -0.59
N PRO A 195 11.90 6.35 -1.11
CA PRO A 195 11.82 6.54 -2.56
C PRO A 195 13.21 6.68 -3.16
N ARG A 196 13.54 5.84 -4.16
CA ARG A 196 14.83 5.93 -4.90
C ARG A 196 14.97 7.21 -5.72
N ASN A 197 13.85 7.77 -6.15
CA ASN A 197 13.77 9.03 -6.89
C ASN A 197 13.25 10.15 -5.99
N VAL A 198 13.08 11.35 -6.56
CA VAL A 198 12.42 12.45 -5.85
C VAL A 198 11.07 11.99 -5.30
N PRO A 199 10.82 12.14 -3.99
CA PRO A 199 9.58 11.70 -3.36
C PRO A 199 8.37 12.42 -3.96
N GLN A 200 7.27 11.69 -4.10
CA GLN A 200 6.01 12.23 -4.60
C GLN A 200 4.93 12.31 -3.53
N ASN A 201 5.06 11.49 -2.48
CA ASN A 201 4.18 11.52 -1.32
C ASN A 201 4.54 12.69 -0.40
N LEU A 202 3.52 13.30 0.21
CA LEU A 202 3.66 14.52 1.01
C LEU A 202 4.63 14.35 2.20
N VAL A 203 4.47 13.29 2.99
CA VAL A 203 5.28 13.10 4.21
C VAL A 203 6.76 12.90 3.90
N PRO A 204 7.19 12.04 2.94
CA PRO A 204 8.59 11.99 2.52
C PRO A 204 9.15 13.31 1.96
N ILE A 205 8.32 14.11 1.27
CA ILE A 205 8.76 15.46 0.82
C ILE A 205 9.05 16.35 2.02
N ILE A 206 8.15 16.37 3.00
CA ILE A 206 8.28 17.16 4.23
C ILE A 206 9.53 16.74 5.00
N THR A 207 9.72 15.45 5.26
CA THR A 207 10.86 14.95 6.05
C THR A 207 12.19 15.19 5.36
N GLN A 208 12.27 14.98 4.03
CA GLN A 208 13.48 15.25 3.25
C GLN A 208 13.80 16.75 3.12
N PHE A 209 12.78 17.60 3.08
CA PHE A 209 12.96 19.04 3.14
C PHE A 209 13.47 19.47 4.54
N ALA A 210 12.88 18.95 5.59
CA ALA A 210 13.24 19.27 6.97
C ALA A 210 14.68 18.88 7.34
N ILE A 211 15.24 17.82 6.73
CA ILE A 211 16.63 17.40 6.92
C ILE A 211 17.61 18.05 5.91
N GLY A 212 17.11 18.89 4.98
CA GLY A 212 17.90 19.62 4.01
C GLY A 212 18.27 18.86 2.72
N LYS A 213 17.72 17.65 2.50
CA LYS A 213 17.91 16.90 1.24
C LYS A 213 17.19 17.55 0.06
N LEU A 214 16.04 18.17 0.31
CA LEU A 214 15.31 18.96 -0.68
C LEU A 214 15.50 20.45 -0.40
N LYS A 215 15.77 21.23 -1.44
CA LYS A 215 16.01 22.69 -1.33
C LYS A 215 14.71 23.51 -1.36
N LYS A 216 13.61 22.92 -1.83
CA LYS A 216 12.32 23.62 -1.99
C LYS A 216 11.19 22.70 -1.56
N PHE A 217 10.19 23.28 -0.91
CA PHE A 217 8.95 22.64 -0.55
C PHE A 217 7.78 23.51 -1.00
N ALA A 218 6.78 22.92 -1.64
CA ALA A 218 5.64 23.66 -2.15
C ALA A 218 4.31 22.93 -1.86
N VAL A 219 3.29 23.70 -1.51
CA VAL A 219 1.89 23.30 -1.44
C VAL A 219 1.22 23.64 -2.77
N PHE A 220 0.49 22.68 -3.34
CA PHE A 220 -0.16 22.82 -4.64
C PHE A 220 -1.67 23.10 -4.48
N GLY A 221 -2.07 24.35 -4.73
CA GLY A 221 -3.42 24.85 -4.52
C GLY A 221 -3.69 25.19 -3.05
N ASP A 222 -4.18 26.40 -2.82
CA ASP A 222 -4.67 26.90 -1.54
C ASP A 222 -6.09 27.49 -1.67
N ASP A 223 -6.72 27.21 -2.79
CA ASP A 223 -8.02 27.73 -3.22
C ASP A 223 -9.06 26.61 -3.42
N TYR A 224 -8.82 25.40 -2.90
CA TYR A 224 -9.81 24.32 -2.92
C TYR A 224 -10.99 24.64 -1.98
N PRO A 225 -12.21 24.19 -2.28
CA PRO A 225 -13.37 24.35 -1.40
C PRO A 225 -13.29 23.39 -0.19
N THR A 226 -12.26 23.57 0.63
CA THR A 226 -11.97 22.81 1.83
C THR A 226 -11.76 23.79 3.01
N ARG A 227 -11.65 23.26 4.23
CA ARG A 227 -11.57 24.09 5.45
C ARG A 227 -10.37 25.06 5.50
N ASP A 228 -9.28 24.78 4.77
CA ASP A 228 -8.08 25.62 4.76
C ASP A 228 -7.56 25.93 3.35
N GLY A 229 -8.33 25.56 2.33
CA GLY A 229 -8.00 25.78 0.93
C GLY A 229 -7.10 24.69 0.31
N THR A 230 -6.62 23.69 1.08
CA THR A 230 -5.76 22.62 0.56
C THR A 230 -6.49 21.29 0.44
N CYS A 231 -5.98 20.36 -0.38
CA CYS A 231 -6.57 19.04 -0.57
C CYS A 231 -6.66 18.26 0.74
N ILE A 232 -7.72 17.44 0.88
CA ILE A 232 -7.91 16.56 2.03
C ILE A 232 -7.66 15.10 1.61
N ARG A 233 -6.87 14.37 2.40
CA ARG A 233 -6.61 12.93 2.23
C ARG A 233 -6.76 12.21 3.56
N ASP A 234 -7.08 10.93 3.48
CA ASP A 234 -7.02 10.00 4.61
C ASP A 234 -5.59 9.43 4.69
N TYR A 235 -4.90 9.72 5.77
CA TYR A 235 -3.52 9.27 5.99
C TYR A 235 -3.51 8.11 6.97
N ILE A 236 -3.26 6.91 6.45
CA ILE A 236 -3.24 5.69 7.25
C ILE A 236 -1.83 5.38 7.77
N PRO A 237 -1.64 5.15 9.08
CA PRO A 237 -0.37 4.68 9.63
C PRO A 237 0.06 3.36 9.01
N ILE A 238 1.32 3.25 8.60
CA ILE A 238 1.85 2.09 7.87
C ILE A 238 1.73 0.78 8.67
N MET A 239 1.89 0.81 9.99
CA MET A 239 1.75 -0.37 10.83
C MET A 239 0.30 -0.83 10.90
N ASP A 240 -0.66 0.10 10.96
CA ASP A 240 -2.09 -0.22 10.92
C ASP A 240 -2.49 -0.79 9.55
N LEU A 241 -1.91 -0.27 8.46
CA LEU A 241 -2.10 -0.83 7.13
C LEU A 241 -1.53 -2.26 7.04
N ALA A 242 -0.36 -2.53 7.62
CA ALA A 242 0.19 -3.88 7.70
C ALA A 242 -0.74 -4.82 8.46
N ASP A 243 -1.29 -4.38 9.61
CA ASP A 243 -2.26 -5.14 10.41
C ASP A 243 -3.56 -5.40 9.64
N ALA A 244 -4.02 -4.47 8.79
CA ALA A 244 -5.18 -4.68 7.91
C ALA A 244 -4.98 -5.84 6.94
N HIS A 245 -3.77 -6.00 6.37
CA HIS A 245 -3.45 -7.13 5.49
C HIS A 245 -3.49 -8.47 6.24
N ILE A 246 -3.01 -8.49 7.49
CA ILE A 246 -3.07 -9.68 8.35
C ILE A 246 -4.52 -9.99 8.69
N SER A 247 -5.31 -9.00 9.12
CA SER A 247 -6.72 -9.19 9.46
C SER A 247 -7.54 -9.72 8.26
N ALA A 248 -7.24 -9.24 7.05
CA ALA A 248 -7.84 -9.75 5.81
C ALA A 248 -7.44 -11.21 5.53
N LEU A 249 -6.20 -11.57 5.77
CA LEU A 249 -5.70 -12.92 5.58
C LEU A 249 -6.33 -13.89 6.62
N GLU A 250 -6.38 -13.49 7.89
CA GLU A 250 -7.02 -14.25 8.97
C GLU A 250 -8.52 -14.42 8.74
N TYR A 251 -9.20 -13.40 8.22
CA TYR A 251 -10.59 -13.49 7.78
C TYR A 251 -10.79 -14.60 6.74
N LEU A 252 -9.92 -14.67 5.73
CA LEU A 252 -9.99 -15.73 4.72
C LEU A 252 -9.67 -17.10 5.29
N PHE A 253 -8.73 -17.22 6.23
CA PHE A 253 -8.40 -18.50 6.87
C PHE A 253 -9.48 -19.00 7.82
N SER A 254 -10.18 -18.11 8.51
CA SER A 254 -11.26 -18.47 9.45
C SER A 254 -12.57 -18.79 8.75
N ASN A 255 -12.73 -18.38 7.50
CA ASN A 255 -13.95 -18.58 6.75
C ASN A 255 -14.00 -19.98 6.15
N LYS A 256 -15.07 -20.73 6.46
CA LYS A 256 -15.30 -22.09 5.92
C LYS A 256 -15.80 -22.08 4.46
N LYS A 257 -16.27 -20.95 3.96
CA LYS A 257 -16.69 -20.81 2.56
C LYS A 257 -15.46 -20.65 1.68
N ASN A 258 -15.44 -21.36 0.58
CA ASN A 258 -14.50 -21.11 -0.53
C ASN A 258 -15.09 -20.05 -1.48
N ASN A 259 -14.28 -19.59 -2.41
CA ASN A 259 -14.70 -18.70 -3.48
C ASN A 259 -15.25 -17.34 -2.96
N ILE A 260 -14.57 -16.80 -1.95
CA ILE A 260 -14.90 -15.48 -1.39
C ILE A 260 -14.24 -14.41 -2.24
N TYR A 261 -15.03 -13.44 -2.68
CA TYR A 261 -14.53 -12.17 -3.19
C TYR A 261 -15.08 -11.04 -2.32
N ASN A 262 -14.21 -10.31 -1.67
CA ASN A 262 -14.59 -9.18 -0.83
C ASN A 262 -13.66 -7.98 -1.05
N VAL A 263 -14.25 -6.79 -0.97
CA VAL A 263 -13.53 -5.52 -1.08
C VAL A 263 -13.69 -4.76 0.23
N PHE A 264 -12.60 -4.15 0.73
CA PHE A 264 -12.62 -3.32 1.92
C PHE A 264 -11.85 -2.02 1.70
N ASN A 265 -12.43 -0.92 2.15
CA ASN A 265 -11.70 0.33 2.33
C ASN A 265 -10.84 0.25 3.59
N VAL A 266 -9.60 0.72 3.50
CA VAL A 266 -8.62 0.72 4.59
C VAL A 266 -8.05 2.13 4.71
N GLY A 267 -8.47 2.83 5.75
CA GLY A 267 -8.11 4.19 6.09
C GLY A 267 -8.32 4.43 7.57
N THR A 268 -8.27 5.68 7.99
CA THR A 268 -8.59 6.08 9.37
C THR A 268 -10.07 6.48 9.51
N GLY A 269 -10.71 6.83 8.40
CA GLY A 269 -12.03 7.46 8.39
C GLY A 269 -11.97 8.98 8.59
N GLU A 270 -10.77 9.53 8.74
CA GLU A 270 -10.54 10.96 8.97
C GLU A 270 -9.72 11.55 7.83
N GLY A 271 -10.21 12.66 7.27
CA GLY A 271 -9.46 13.42 6.28
C GLY A 271 -8.60 14.50 6.93
N LYS A 272 -7.31 14.54 6.60
CA LYS A 272 -6.39 15.63 6.96
C LYS A 272 -6.03 16.44 5.72
N SER A 273 -6.00 17.76 5.87
CA SER A 273 -5.55 18.67 4.81
C SER A 273 -4.03 18.72 4.73
N VAL A 274 -3.50 19.28 3.62
CA VAL A 274 -2.04 19.42 3.48
C VAL A 274 -1.46 20.32 4.56
N LYS A 275 -2.13 21.42 4.94
CA LYS A 275 -1.68 22.31 6.01
C LYS A 275 -1.69 21.60 7.36
N GLU A 276 -2.74 20.83 7.68
CA GLU A 276 -2.78 20.03 8.92
C GLU A 276 -1.64 19.01 9.03
N VAL A 277 -1.22 18.43 7.90
CA VAL A 277 -0.04 17.52 7.87
C VAL A 277 1.23 18.31 8.20
N ILE A 278 1.41 19.50 7.62
CA ILE A 278 2.59 20.35 7.86
C ILE A 278 2.60 20.81 9.34
N ASP A 279 1.47 21.24 9.88
CA ASP A 279 1.34 21.70 11.27
C ASP A 279 1.64 20.57 12.25
N SER A 280 1.12 19.36 11.98
CA SER A 280 1.44 18.18 12.79
C SER A 280 2.93 17.85 12.73
N PHE A 281 3.55 17.91 11.54
CA PHE A 281 4.99 17.71 11.41
C PHE A 281 5.79 18.76 12.18
N ASN A 282 5.45 20.04 12.06
CA ASN A 282 6.11 21.13 12.81
C ASN A 282 6.03 20.88 14.32
N LYS A 283 4.85 20.48 14.81
CA LYS A 283 4.61 20.16 16.22
C LYS A 283 5.51 19.02 16.72
N VAL A 284 5.53 17.88 16.01
CA VAL A 284 6.26 16.69 16.48
C VAL A 284 7.77 16.76 16.24
N SER A 285 8.22 17.53 15.24
CA SER A 285 9.65 17.67 14.92
C SER A 285 10.34 18.87 15.61
N GLY A 286 9.56 19.80 16.16
CA GLY A 286 10.06 21.09 16.66
C GLY A 286 10.56 22.03 15.57
N LYS A 287 10.27 21.73 14.29
CA LYS A 287 10.62 22.57 13.14
C LYS A 287 9.53 23.60 12.85
N ASN A 288 9.86 24.60 12.04
CA ASN A 288 8.91 25.57 11.48
C ASN A 288 9.16 25.66 9.97
N LEU A 289 8.53 24.76 9.21
CA LEU A 289 8.76 24.64 7.78
C LEU A 289 8.07 25.78 7.02
N GLN A 290 8.83 26.44 6.18
CA GLN A 290 8.30 27.41 5.21
C GLN A 290 8.09 26.72 3.85
N TYR A 291 7.04 27.09 3.14
CA TYR A 291 6.70 26.51 1.83
C TYR A 291 6.19 27.58 0.87
N ASP A 292 6.42 27.33 -0.43
CA ASP A 292 5.83 28.11 -1.50
C ASP A 292 4.41 27.62 -1.79
N VAL A 293 3.49 28.50 -2.17
CA VAL A 293 2.20 28.10 -2.74
C VAL A 293 2.31 28.09 -4.26
N ARG A 294 1.79 27.05 -4.90
CA ARG A 294 1.77 26.89 -6.35
C ARG A 294 0.39 26.54 -6.85
N PRO A 295 0.09 26.75 -8.16
CA PRO A 295 -1.19 26.35 -8.73
C PRO A 295 -1.50 24.86 -8.50
N ARG A 296 -2.78 24.52 -8.50
CA ARG A 296 -3.27 23.13 -8.38
C ARG A 296 -2.60 22.19 -9.37
N ARG A 297 -2.29 20.98 -8.94
CA ARG A 297 -1.82 19.92 -9.86
C ARG A 297 -3.01 19.34 -10.63
N LYS A 298 -2.78 19.04 -11.90
CA LYS A 298 -3.79 18.35 -12.73
C LYS A 298 -4.05 16.94 -12.18
N GLY A 299 -5.32 16.60 -11.99
CA GLY A 299 -5.74 15.27 -11.50
C GLY A 299 -5.79 15.13 -9.97
N ASP A 300 -5.47 16.19 -9.20
CA ASP A 300 -5.70 16.15 -7.76
C ASP A 300 -7.20 16.17 -7.44
N VAL A 301 -7.65 15.20 -6.63
CA VAL A 301 -9.01 15.20 -6.08
C VAL A 301 -9.10 16.16 -4.90
N ILE A 302 -10.24 16.85 -4.73
CA ILE A 302 -10.46 17.84 -3.66
C ILE A 302 -10.33 17.17 -2.30
N SER A 303 -11.08 16.09 -2.08
CA SER A 303 -11.12 15.35 -0.81
C SER A 303 -11.31 13.87 -1.07
N ALA A 304 -10.60 13.04 -0.30
CA ALA A 304 -10.75 11.58 -0.33
C ALA A 304 -10.43 11.00 1.06
N PHE A 305 -11.45 10.42 1.72
CA PHE A 305 -11.31 9.69 2.98
C PHE A 305 -12.33 8.56 3.06
N ALA A 306 -11.99 7.51 3.81
CA ALA A 306 -12.70 6.24 3.85
C ALA A 306 -13.93 6.26 4.77
N ASP A 307 -14.94 5.49 4.40
CA ASP A 307 -15.80 4.82 5.40
C ASP A 307 -15.15 3.47 5.70
N ILE A 308 -14.83 3.24 6.96
CA ILE A 308 -14.17 2.01 7.43
C ILE A 308 -15.12 1.04 8.13
N SER A 309 -16.41 1.31 8.12
CA SER A 309 -17.43 0.55 8.87
C SER A 309 -17.45 -0.94 8.48
N LYS A 310 -17.23 -1.25 7.19
CA LYS A 310 -17.17 -2.62 6.70
C LYS A 310 -15.92 -3.36 7.20
N ALA A 311 -14.75 -2.74 7.16
CA ALA A 311 -13.51 -3.32 7.69
C ALA A 311 -13.63 -3.56 9.20
N LYS A 312 -14.15 -2.59 9.95
CA LYS A 312 -14.41 -2.72 11.39
C LYS A 312 -15.34 -3.90 11.70
N LYS A 313 -16.46 -4.02 10.97
CA LYS A 313 -17.48 -5.05 11.22
C LYS A 313 -17.03 -6.46 10.84
N ILE A 314 -16.33 -6.62 9.71
CA ILE A 314 -16.05 -7.92 9.11
C ILE A 314 -14.64 -8.39 9.41
N LEU A 315 -13.63 -7.50 9.33
CA LEU A 315 -12.24 -7.83 9.61
C LEU A 315 -11.87 -7.63 11.09
N ASN A 316 -12.77 -7.04 11.89
CA ASN A 316 -12.49 -6.59 13.26
C ASN A 316 -11.25 -5.68 13.33
N TRP A 317 -11.11 -4.84 12.32
CA TRP A 317 -9.94 -3.97 12.15
C TRP A 317 -10.32 -2.49 12.21
N THR A 318 -9.51 -1.71 12.89
CA THR A 318 -9.53 -0.24 12.89
C THR A 318 -8.11 0.29 13.02
N SER A 319 -7.84 1.49 12.50
CA SER A 319 -6.60 2.20 12.78
C SER A 319 -6.48 2.52 14.28
N LYS A 320 -5.28 2.36 14.85
CA LYS A 320 -4.99 2.50 16.29
C LYS A 320 -3.90 3.53 16.57
N VAL A 321 -2.94 3.68 15.65
CA VAL A 321 -1.82 4.61 15.78
C VAL A 321 -2.32 6.03 15.51
N SER A 322 -1.95 6.98 16.37
CA SER A 322 -2.33 8.38 16.15
C SER A 322 -1.65 8.96 14.90
N PHE A 323 -2.27 9.96 14.30
CA PHE A 323 -1.69 10.65 13.15
C PHE A 323 -0.33 11.28 13.48
N GLU A 324 -0.21 11.90 14.65
CA GLU A 324 1.01 12.50 15.16
C GLU A 324 2.14 11.47 15.35
N ASP A 325 1.82 10.29 15.92
CA ASP A 325 2.81 9.22 16.08
C ASP A 325 3.27 8.67 14.73
N ALA A 326 2.38 8.57 13.76
CA ALA A 326 2.75 8.15 12.41
C ALA A 326 3.67 9.18 11.74
N VAL A 327 3.39 10.48 11.87
CA VAL A 327 4.25 11.55 11.34
C VAL A 327 5.60 11.56 12.05
N LEU A 328 5.61 11.40 13.38
CA LEU A 328 6.85 11.32 14.18
C LEU A 328 7.71 10.10 13.78
N SER A 329 7.09 8.94 13.55
CA SER A 329 7.83 7.75 13.10
C SER A 329 8.50 7.95 11.75
N ALA A 330 7.84 8.64 10.80
CA ALA A 330 8.44 9.00 9.52
C ALA A 330 9.63 9.97 9.68
N TRP A 331 9.52 10.92 10.61
CA TRP A 331 10.61 11.82 10.94
C TRP A 331 11.80 11.09 11.54
N ASN A 332 11.57 10.23 12.53
CA ASN A 332 12.63 9.41 13.16
C ASN A 332 13.34 8.51 12.12
N TRP A 333 12.59 7.90 11.21
CA TRP A 333 13.16 7.15 10.10
C TRP A 333 14.09 8.00 9.23
N GLU A 334 13.65 9.19 8.80
CA GLU A 334 14.45 10.05 7.91
C GLU A 334 15.73 10.53 8.59
N GLN A 335 15.74 10.71 9.92
CA GLN A 335 16.92 11.08 10.69
C GLN A 335 17.91 9.93 10.87
N ASN A 336 17.44 8.69 10.90
CA ASN A 336 18.27 7.49 11.16
C ASN A 336 18.75 6.78 9.88
N LYS A 337 18.33 7.26 8.72
CA LYS A 337 18.57 6.65 7.41
C LYS A 337 19.97 6.86 6.86
#